data_9ccfa560b425e933a20c9715e7fd9070
#
_entry.id   9ccfa560b425e933a20c9715e7fd9070
#
_cell.length_a   1.000
_cell.length_b   1.000
_cell.length_c   1.000
_cell.angle_alpha   90.00
_cell.angle_beta   90.00
_cell.angle_gamma   90.00
#
_symmetry.space_group_name_H-M   'P 1'
#
loop_
_entity.id
_entity.type
_entity.pdbx_description
1 polymer ?
#
loop_
_entity_poly.entity_id
_entity_poly.type
_entity_poly.pdbx_seq_one_letter_code
_entity_poly.pdbx_strand_id
1 'polypeptide(L)'
;RVQTLSEIRFPSPIRVFSPESSLIVSTVWEAVEYLKQWPSKRGRHYRVARQHCLDALDGLRSPRAAQASFITAAKTAGLLL
;
A
#
# COMPACT_ATOMS: atom_id res chain seq x y z
N ARG A 1 2.69 -5.42 24.86
CA ARG A 1 1.50 -4.84 24.24
C ARG A 1 1.49 -5.11 22.73
N VAL A 2 0.34 -5.46 22.19
CA VAL A 2 0.20 -5.72 20.78
C VAL A 2 -0.14 -4.41 20.05
N GLN A 3 0.63 -4.10 19.03
CA GLN A 3 0.38 -2.92 18.20
C GLN A 3 -0.79 -3.21 17.27
N THR A 4 -1.71 -2.27 17.16
CA THR A 4 -2.82 -2.43 16.23
C THR A 4 -2.34 -2.19 14.79
N LEU A 5 -3.02 -2.80 13.82
CA LEU A 5 -2.64 -2.68 12.42
C LEU A 5 -2.69 -1.23 11.93
N SER A 6 -3.61 -0.43 12.47
CA SER A 6 -3.75 0.97 12.08
C SER A 6 -2.64 1.86 12.61
N GLU A 7 -1.77 1.34 13.49
CA GLU A 7 -0.65 2.11 14.03
C GLU A 7 0.60 2.03 13.16
N ILE A 8 0.62 1.14 12.18
CA ILE A 8 1.78 0.97 11.30
C ILE A 8 1.61 1.92 10.11
N ARG A 9 2.30 3.07 10.18
CA ARG A 9 2.12 4.14 9.21
C ARG A 9 3.26 4.24 8.21
N PHE A 10 2.91 4.67 7.00
CA PHE A 10 3.92 5.05 6.02
C PHE A 10 4.60 6.36 6.47
N PRO A 11 5.84 6.61 5.99
CA PRO A 11 6.52 7.88 6.28
C PRO A 11 5.73 9.10 5.82
N SER A 12 4.95 8.98 4.75
CA SER A 12 4.09 10.06 4.27
C SER A 12 2.85 9.47 3.61
N PRO A 13 1.75 10.23 3.56
CA PRO A 13 0.53 9.76 2.90
C PRO A 13 0.72 9.62 1.39
N ILE A 14 -0.01 8.69 0.78
CA ILE A 14 0.00 8.45 -0.65
C ILE A 14 -1.40 8.66 -1.18
N ARG A 15 -1.55 9.52 -2.20
CA ARG A 15 -2.84 9.74 -2.83
C ARG A 15 -2.97 8.86 -4.07
N VAL A 16 -4.04 8.10 -4.13
CA VAL A 16 -4.27 7.16 -5.22
C VAL A 16 -5.68 7.33 -5.78
N PHE A 17 -5.85 6.82 -7.00
CA PHE A 17 -7.15 6.84 -7.68
C PHE A 17 -8.18 6.01 -6.94
N SER A 18 -9.41 6.51 -6.90
CA SER A 18 -10.58 5.79 -6.40
C SER A 18 -11.75 6.08 -7.33
N PRO A 19 -12.69 5.14 -7.49
CA PRO A 19 -13.86 5.40 -8.33
C PRO A 19 -14.65 6.64 -7.92
N GLU A 20 -14.66 7.00 -6.65
CA GLU A 20 -15.35 8.21 -6.18
C GLU A 20 -14.55 9.47 -6.40
N SER A 21 -13.24 9.42 -6.44
CA SER A 21 -12.37 10.57 -6.65
C SER A 21 -10.94 10.18 -6.37
N SER A 22 -10.51 10.27 -5.11
CA SER A 22 -9.18 9.89 -4.68
C SER A 22 -9.26 9.33 -3.28
N LEU A 23 -8.22 8.61 -2.89
CA LEU A 23 -8.11 8.00 -1.58
C LEU A 23 -6.72 8.27 -1.05
N ILE A 24 -6.62 8.61 0.23
CA ILE A 24 -5.34 8.82 0.88
C ILE A 24 -4.98 7.57 1.67
N VAL A 25 -3.84 6.99 1.34
CA VAL A 25 -3.32 5.79 2.00
C VAL A 25 -2.21 6.24 2.94
N SER A 26 -2.46 6.18 4.22
CA SER A 26 -1.52 6.65 5.24
C SER A 26 -0.90 5.52 6.05
N THR A 27 -1.53 4.36 6.08
CA THR A 27 -1.05 3.22 6.87
C THR A 27 -0.84 2.00 5.99
N VAL A 28 -0.01 1.08 6.47
CA VAL A 28 0.21 -0.18 5.76
C VAL A 28 -1.10 -0.95 5.63
N TRP A 29 -1.94 -0.92 6.67
CA TRP A 29 -3.23 -1.59 6.62
C TRP A 29 -4.11 -1.05 5.49
N GLU A 30 -4.17 0.28 5.35
CA GLU A 30 -4.94 0.89 4.27
C GLU A 30 -4.41 0.48 2.91
N ALA A 31 -3.08 0.35 2.78
CA ALA A 31 -2.49 -0.10 1.52
C ALA A 31 -2.92 -1.52 1.19
N VAL A 32 -2.94 -2.42 2.18
CA VAL A 32 -3.38 -3.79 1.97
C VAL A 32 -4.85 -3.82 1.54
N GLU A 33 -5.70 -3.00 2.16
CA GLU A 33 -7.11 -2.93 1.79
C GLU A 33 -7.27 -2.41 0.37
N TYR A 34 -6.49 -1.41 -0.02
CA TYR A 34 -6.53 -0.91 -1.39
C TYR A 34 -6.08 -1.96 -2.39
N LEU A 35 -5.03 -2.72 -2.04
CA LEU A 35 -4.54 -3.78 -2.91
C LEU A 35 -5.58 -4.89 -3.13
N LYS A 36 -6.43 -5.15 -2.14
CA LYS A 36 -7.52 -6.12 -2.29
C LYS A 36 -8.54 -5.67 -3.33
N GLN A 37 -8.69 -4.38 -3.51
CA GLN A 37 -9.67 -3.79 -4.43
C GLN A 37 -8.97 -3.16 -5.63
N TRP A 38 -7.80 -3.65 -5.98
CA TRP A 38 -6.94 -3.07 -7.01
C TRP A 38 -7.71 -2.85 -8.30
N PRO A 39 -7.83 -1.60 -8.80
CA PRO A 39 -8.63 -1.29 -9.99
C PRO A 39 -7.84 -1.43 -11.29
N SER A 40 -6.83 -2.27 -11.32
CA SER A 40 -5.98 -2.46 -12.48
C SER A 40 -5.50 -3.91 -12.50
N LYS A 41 -4.68 -4.24 -13.48
CA LYS A 41 -4.15 -5.59 -13.60
C LYS A 41 -3.22 -5.90 -12.43
N ARG A 42 -3.31 -7.13 -11.93
CA ARG A 42 -2.50 -7.61 -10.81
C ARG A 42 -1.22 -8.23 -11.33
N GLY A 43 -0.33 -7.38 -11.83
CA GLY A 43 0.93 -7.83 -12.39
C GLY A 43 2.02 -8.00 -11.34
N ARG A 44 3.27 -7.98 -11.82
CA ARG A 44 4.43 -8.23 -10.98
C ARG A 44 4.57 -7.20 -9.85
N HIS A 45 4.44 -5.92 -10.17
CA HIS A 45 4.61 -4.88 -9.14
C HIS A 45 3.52 -4.95 -8.09
N TYR A 46 2.31 -5.32 -8.48
CA TYR A 46 1.22 -5.54 -7.54
C TYR A 46 1.58 -6.65 -6.55
N ARG A 47 2.08 -7.78 -7.05
CA ARG A 47 2.40 -8.92 -6.19
C ARG A 47 3.53 -8.57 -5.21
N VAL A 48 4.53 -7.85 -5.68
CA VAL A 48 5.63 -7.41 -4.81
C VAL A 48 5.12 -6.44 -3.74
N ALA A 49 4.29 -5.48 -4.12
CA ALA A 49 3.74 -4.52 -3.17
C ALA A 49 2.88 -5.21 -2.13
N ARG A 50 2.05 -6.16 -2.55
CA ARG A 50 1.19 -6.90 -1.64
C ARG A 50 2.04 -7.66 -0.62
N GLN A 51 3.06 -8.37 -1.08
CA GLN A 51 3.92 -9.15 -0.18
C GLN A 51 4.66 -8.23 0.79
N HIS A 52 5.21 -7.12 0.31
CA HIS A 52 5.96 -6.19 1.17
C HIS A 52 5.05 -5.55 2.21
N CYS A 53 3.82 -5.21 1.85
CA CYS A 53 2.89 -4.63 2.82
C CYS A 53 2.48 -5.65 3.87
N LEU A 54 2.24 -6.91 3.47
CA LEU A 54 1.93 -7.96 4.43
C LEU A 54 3.12 -8.22 5.35
N ASP A 55 4.34 -8.22 4.81
CA ASP A 55 5.55 -8.37 5.62
C ASP A 55 5.68 -7.23 6.63
N ALA A 56 5.33 -6.01 6.22
CA ALA A 56 5.40 -4.88 7.13
C ALA A 56 4.41 -5.01 8.28
N LEU A 57 3.22 -5.55 8.01
CA LEU A 57 2.26 -5.81 9.08
C LEU A 57 2.78 -6.84 10.08
N ASP A 58 3.57 -7.79 9.59
CA ASP A 58 4.15 -8.83 10.44
C ASP A 58 5.47 -8.40 11.08
N GLY A 59 5.92 -7.17 10.84
CA GLY A 59 7.17 -6.69 11.39
C GLY A 59 8.41 -7.21 10.68
N LEU A 60 8.25 -7.82 9.52
CA LEU A 60 9.35 -8.42 8.76
C LEU A 60 9.97 -7.44 7.76
N ARG A 61 9.37 -6.28 7.57
CA ARG A 61 9.85 -5.28 6.62
C ARG A 61 9.42 -3.90 7.12
N SER A 62 10.24 -2.88 6.87
CA SER A 62 9.91 -1.54 7.33
C SER A 62 8.75 -0.96 6.53
N PRO A 63 7.93 -0.08 7.15
CA PRO A 63 6.89 0.61 6.40
C PRO A 63 7.43 1.42 5.22
N ARG A 64 8.63 1.98 5.35
CA ARG A 64 9.26 2.73 4.26
C ARG A 64 9.51 1.85 3.04
N ALA A 65 9.98 0.62 3.26
CA ALA A 65 10.23 -0.31 2.16
C ALA A 65 8.90 -0.74 1.51
N ALA A 66 7.87 -0.99 2.32
CA ALA A 66 6.56 -1.34 1.80
C ALA A 66 5.97 -0.17 1.00
N GLN A 67 6.16 1.06 1.49
CA GLN A 67 5.69 2.24 0.79
C GLN A 67 6.33 2.36 -0.59
N ALA A 68 7.64 2.14 -0.68
CA ALA A 68 8.34 2.23 -1.96
C ALA A 68 7.76 1.25 -2.97
N SER A 69 7.51 0.01 -2.55
CA SER A 69 6.93 -1.01 -3.43
C SER A 69 5.50 -0.67 -3.82
N PHE A 70 4.72 -0.15 -2.89
CA PHE A 70 3.35 0.26 -3.15
C PHE A 70 3.31 1.42 -4.16
N ILE A 71 4.16 2.42 -3.98
CA ILE A 71 4.24 3.55 -4.90
C ILE A 71 4.63 3.08 -6.29
N THR A 72 5.61 2.18 -6.40
CA THR A 72 6.02 1.65 -7.69
C THR A 72 4.86 0.95 -8.39
N ALA A 73 4.10 0.13 -7.65
CA ALA A 73 2.95 -0.56 -8.22
C ALA A 73 1.87 0.43 -8.68
N ALA A 74 1.56 1.42 -7.83
CA ALA A 74 0.53 2.40 -8.17
C ALA A 74 0.95 3.26 -9.36
N LYS A 75 2.22 3.66 -9.41
CA LYS A 75 2.74 4.46 -10.51
C LYS A 75 2.68 3.68 -11.82
N THR A 76 3.11 2.41 -11.78
CA THR A 76 3.11 1.57 -12.98
C THR A 76 1.70 1.33 -13.50
N ALA A 77 0.73 1.22 -12.59
CA ALA A 77 -0.67 0.99 -12.97
C ALA A 77 -1.42 2.29 -13.31
N GLY A 78 -0.78 3.45 -13.18
CA GLY A 78 -1.42 4.73 -13.45
C GLY A 78 -2.40 5.16 -12.37
N LEU A 79 -2.25 4.66 -11.15
CA LEU A 79 -3.16 4.93 -10.04
C LEU A 79 -2.63 6.00 -9.09
N LEU A 80 -1.37 6.37 -9.20
CA LEU A 80 -0.76 7.37 -8.34
C LEU A 80 -1.17 8.77 -8.79
N LEU A 81 -1.70 9.57 -7.87
CA LEU A 81 -2.13 10.93 -8.17
C LEU A 81 -1.09 11.96 -7.77
#